data_196a0fb506107124dcfe56a23d71c663
#
_entry.id   196a0fb506107124dcfe56a23d71c663
#
_cell.length_a   1.000
_cell.length_b   1.000
_cell.length_c   1.000
_cell.angle_alpha   90.00
_cell.angle_beta   90.00
_cell.angle_gamma   90.00
#
_symmetry.space_group_name_H-M   'P 1'
#
loop_
_entity.id
_entity.type
_entity.pdbx_description
1 polymer ?
#
loop_
_entity_poly.entity_id
_entity_poly.type
_entity_poly.pdbx_seq_one_letter_code
_entity_poly.pdbx_strand_id
1 'polypeptide(L)'
;IITQWHEEIQKFAPNLTVNIYDGNERKVCSDAHITIAPYTLLTIKGAEVGAPTPLHYMTWDRVILDEGHEIRNKSSKLFKSVCRLRTNIKWIVTGTPVFNSMEDFVSLCTFLGIPKNFVQGRTKEIKDIYILRRTKDDLAKINERLRLPPCTFENVELDMFKEEKALYEFVFLEAQDIIKDAFKNTQSLNSKNMVILECLLRARQCMIWPQMYLNGVGVKNGTKPTKWEGRSNKMETLFRMIQEHPKEKSLIFCQFRGEMNYIQSQLDCPVFRIDGSVPKDERVRQINAFKSAAPGAVFIIQIKSGGQGLNLQDATRVYITAPAWNPATELQAIGRSHRTGQTQAVYVKKLVYKECPRFVSVEEEMMALQGHKSIVCSEVLNDDRVKTQIPVNRTTAKISILDIKNIFRA
;
A
#
# COMPACT_ATOMS: atom_id res chain seq x y z
N ILE A 1 14.01 4.57 -3.88
CA ILE A 1 13.58 4.98 -5.22
C ILE A 1 14.63 5.91 -5.86
N ILE A 2 15.06 7.03 -5.24
CA ILE A 2 16.04 7.97 -5.81
C ILE A 2 17.33 7.25 -6.22
N THR A 3 17.94 6.51 -5.29
CA THR A 3 19.15 5.72 -5.54
C THR A 3 18.94 4.70 -6.65
N GLN A 4 17.81 4.01 -6.66
CA GLN A 4 17.45 3.04 -7.68
C GLN A 4 17.34 3.68 -9.06
N TRP A 5 16.65 4.83 -9.17
CA TRP A 5 16.60 5.58 -10.43
C TRP A 5 17.99 6.00 -10.89
N HIS A 6 18.82 6.47 -9.98
CA HIS A 6 20.21 6.83 -10.30
C HIS A 6 21.00 5.63 -10.83
N GLU A 7 20.93 4.48 -10.15
CA GLU A 7 21.60 3.24 -10.56
C GLU A 7 21.11 2.75 -11.93
N GLU A 8 19.80 2.76 -12.18
CA GLU A 8 19.24 2.36 -13.47
C GLU A 8 19.64 3.32 -14.60
N ILE A 9 19.69 4.64 -14.35
CA ILE A 9 20.16 5.61 -15.34
C ILE A 9 21.63 5.36 -15.65
N GLN A 10 22.47 5.17 -14.64
CA GLN A 10 23.90 4.88 -14.85
C GLN A 10 24.12 3.58 -15.65
N LYS A 11 23.26 2.60 -15.44
CA LYS A 11 23.34 1.31 -16.13
C LYS A 11 22.90 1.41 -17.61
N PHE A 12 21.82 2.10 -17.91
CA PHE A 12 21.21 2.12 -19.25
C PHE A 12 21.55 3.37 -20.08
N ALA A 13 21.95 4.46 -19.42
CA ALA A 13 22.27 5.73 -20.06
C ALA A 13 23.48 6.42 -19.37
N PRO A 14 24.67 5.77 -19.33
CA PRO A 14 25.82 6.25 -18.56
C PRO A 14 26.35 7.61 -19.03
N ASN A 15 26.01 8.04 -20.24
CA ASN A 15 26.43 9.34 -20.79
C ASN A 15 25.56 10.51 -20.30
N LEU A 16 24.47 10.26 -19.57
CA LEU A 16 23.63 11.32 -19.03
C LEU A 16 24.10 11.74 -17.64
N THR A 17 24.28 13.05 -17.45
CA THR A 17 24.60 13.61 -16.14
C THR A 17 23.35 13.69 -15.29
N VAL A 18 23.45 13.24 -14.02
CA VAL A 18 22.32 13.17 -13.08
C VAL A 18 22.57 14.08 -11.89
N ASN A 19 21.65 14.98 -11.64
CA ASN A 19 21.57 15.78 -10.41
C ASN A 19 20.57 15.16 -9.44
N ILE A 20 21.00 14.84 -8.23
CA ILE A 20 20.12 14.38 -7.14
C ILE A 20 19.74 15.60 -6.30
N TYR A 21 18.50 16.04 -6.44
CA TYR A 21 17.93 17.13 -5.67
C TYR A 21 17.28 16.60 -4.39
N ASP A 22 18.11 16.21 -3.41
CA ASP A 22 17.68 15.67 -2.10
C ASP A 22 18.66 16.12 -0.99
N GLY A 23 18.24 16.01 0.27
CA GLY A 23 19.04 16.40 1.42
C GLY A 23 19.08 17.91 1.68
N ASN A 24 19.98 18.34 2.57
CA ASN A 24 20.07 19.74 3.05
C ASN A 24 20.87 20.65 2.11
N GLU A 25 21.86 20.11 1.40
CA GLU A 25 22.76 20.86 0.50
C GLU A 25 22.31 20.81 -0.97
N ARG A 26 21.03 20.48 -1.20
CA ARG A 26 20.46 20.32 -2.55
C ARG A 26 20.55 21.62 -3.36
N LYS A 27 21.04 21.51 -4.57
CA LYS A 27 21.09 22.60 -5.56
C LYS A 27 20.49 22.11 -6.87
N VAL A 28 19.78 23.00 -7.57
CA VAL A 28 19.36 22.74 -8.95
C VAL A 28 20.57 22.96 -9.85
N CYS A 29 20.95 21.95 -10.62
CA CYS A 29 22.03 22.03 -11.60
C CYS A 29 21.42 22.22 -12.99
N SER A 30 21.64 23.35 -13.61
CA SER A 30 21.14 23.66 -14.97
C SER A 30 21.75 22.79 -16.06
N ASP A 31 22.99 22.32 -15.82
CA ASP A 31 23.78 21.57 -16.81
C ASP A 31 23.57 20.05 -16.69
N ALA A 32 22.75 19.60 -15.74
CA ALA A 32 22.42 18.19 -15.62
C ALA A 32 21.33 17.80 -16.62
N HIS A 33 21.55 16.68 -17.30
CA HIS A 33 20.55 16.13 -18.22
C HIS A 33 19.28 15.64 -17.50
N ILE A 34 19.45 15.12 -16.27
CA ILE A 34 18.35 14.59 -15.45
C ILE A 34 18.46 15.12 -14.02
N THR A 35 17.35 15.63 -13.50
CA THR A 35 17.24 15.96 -12.07
C THR A 35 16.22 15.04 -11.40
N ILE A 36 16.66 14.29 -10.38
CA ILE A 36 15.82 13.41 -9.59
C ILE A 36 15.47 14.11 -8.27
N ALA A 37 14.18 14.27 -7.98
CA ALA A 37 13.70 14.92 -6.77
C ALA A 37 12.54 14.16 -6.11
N PRO A 38 12.51 14.01 -4.78
CA PRO A 38 11.35 13.42 -4.10
C PRO A 38 10.17 14.41 -4.08
N TYR A 39 8.96 13.89 -4.10
CA TYR A 39 7.72 14.68 -4.04
C TYR A 39 7.66 15.63 -2.84
N THR A 40 8.24 15.24 -1.71
CA THR A 40 8.26 16.05 -0.49
C THR A 40 8.95 17.41 -0.66
N LEU A 41 9.85 17.53 -1.64
CA LEU A 41 10.60 18.77 -1.92
C LEU A 41 9.87 19.69 -2.92
N LEU A 42 8.74 19.27 -3.45
CA LEU A 42 7.88 20.12 -4.28
C LEU A 42 6.93 21.00 -3.44
N THR A 43 6.85 20.76 -2.11
CA THR A 43 6.01 21.54 -1.20
C THR A 43 6.84 22.06 -0.03
N ILE A 44 6.60 23.30 0.38
CA ILE A 44 7.25 23.89 1.55
C ILE A 44 6.35 23.68 2.77
N LYS A 45 6.89 23.08 3.83
CA LYS A 45 6.17 22.88 5.09
C LYS A 45 5.87 24.23 5.73
N GLY A 46 4.61 24.45 6.11
CA GLY A 46 4.19 25.72 6.73
C GLY A 46 3.88 26.85 5.76
N ALA A 47 4.29 26.78 4.49
CA ALA A 47 4.00 27.81 3.49
C ALA A 47 2.56 27.69 2.94
N GLU A 48 2.11 28.74 2.27
CA GLU A 48 0.84 28.77 1.55
C GLU A 48 0.76 27.68 0.48
N VAL A 49 -0.48 27.32 0.11
CA VAL A 49 -0.73 26.32 -0.92
C VAL A 49 -0.18 26.80 -2.25
N GLY A 50 0.82 26.10 -2.78
CA GLY A 50 1.44 26.41 -4.07
C GLY A 50 2.63 27.38 -3.97
N ALA A 51 3.21 27.62 -2.79
CA ALA A 51 4.47 28.34 -2.69
C ALA A 51 5.54 27.68 -3.60
N PRO A 52 6.24 28.46 -4.45
CA PRO A 52 7.21 27.93 -5.39
C PRO A 52 8.47 27.44 -4.67
N THR A 53 8.99 26.31 -5.12
CA THR A 53 10.31 25.80 -4.75
C THR A 53 11.32 26.11 -5.87
N PRO A 54 12.64 25.99 -5.66
CA PRO A 54 13.63 26.20 -6.72
C PRO A 54 13.34 25.48 -8.03
N LEU A 55 12.74 24.28 -7.96
CA LEU A 55 12.37 23.49 -9.15
C LEU A 55 11.29 24.16 -10.03
N HIS A 56 10.49 25.09 -9.50
CA HIS A 56 9.46 25.80 -10.25
C HIS A 56 9.99 26.95 -11.09
N TYR A 57 11.19 27.43 -10.80
CA TYR A 57 11.82 28.52 -11.57
C TYR A 57 12.52 28.00 -12.83
N MET A 58 12.76 26.69 -12.91
CA MET A 58 13.33 26.06 -14.09
C MET A 58 12.26 25.76 -15.13
N THR A 59 12.65 25.76 -16.42
CA THR A 59 11.86 25.19 -17.49
C THR A 59 12.44 23.82 -17.83
N TRP A 60 11.61 22.80 -17.76
CA TRP A 60 11.98 21.40 -17.97
C TRP A 60 11.53 20.95 -19.37
N ASP A 61 12.37 20.29 -20.12
CA ASP A 61 11.96 19.67 -21.39
C ASP A 61 10.87 18.63 -21.14
N ARG A 62 11.01 17.87 -20.04
CA ARG A 62 10.05 16.83 -19.66
C ARG A 62 9.95 16.70 -18.15
N VAL A 63 8.75 16.48 -17.65
CA VAL A 63 8.48 16.11 -16.24
C VAL A 63 7.91 14.71 -16.23
N ILE A 64 8.57 13.80 -15.51
CA ILE A 64 8.16 12.42 -15.33
C ILE A 64 7.81 12.20 -13.85
N LEU A 65 6.60 11.74 -13.57
CA LEU A 65 6.13 11.41 -12.22
C LEU A 65 6.17 9.91 -12.03
N ASP A 66 7.11 9.42 -11.22
CA ASP A 66 7.10 8.02 -10.77
C ASP A 66 6.09 7.85 -9.64
N GLU A 67 5.42 6.68 -9.59
CA GLU A 67 4.28 6.44 -8.69
C GLU A 67 3.26 7.59 -8.70
N GLY A 68 2.90 8.02 -9.92
CA GLY A 68 2.08 9.22 -10.15
C GLY A 68 0.71 9.21 -9.47
N HIS A 69 0.26 8.09 -8.91
CA HIS A 69 -0.93 8.03 -8.05
C HIS A 69 -0.79 8.90 -6.77
N GLU A 70 0.41 9.38 -6.42
CA GLU A 70 0.63 10.33 -5.33
C GLU A 70 -0.07 11.67 -5.57
N ILE A 71 -0.28 12.07 -6.82
CA ILE A 71 -0.99 13.30 -7.18
C ILE A 71 -2.50 13.09 -7.44
N ARG A 72 -3.09 11.98 -7.01
CA ARG A 72 -4.50 11.64 -7.24
C ARG A 72 -5.53 12.62 -6.68
N ASN A 73 -5.15 13.42 -5.69
CA ASN A 73 -6.04 14.39 -5.05
C ASN A 73 -5.76 15.81 -5.56
N LYS A 74 -6.66 16.36 -6.39
CA LYS A 74 -6.58 17.72 -6.95
C LYS A 74 -6.52 18.83 -5.90
N SER A 75 -7.10 18.63 -4.73
CA SER A 75 -7.10 19.63 -3.64
C SER A 75 -5.78 19.63 -2.86
N SER A 76 -4.94 18.61 -3.01
CA SER A 76 -3.69 18.49 -2.27
C SER A 76 -2.68 19.58 -2.65
N LYS A 77 -1.85 19.97 -1.69
CA LYS A 77 -0.71 20.89 -1.92
C LYS A 77 0.23 20.32 -2.98
N LEU A 78 0.46 19.02 -2.94
CA LEU A 78 1.34 18.32 -3.88
C LEU A 78 0.82 18.41 -5.32
N PHE A 79 -0.46 18.09 -5.57
CA PHE A 79 -1.05 18.18 -6.90
C PHE A 79 -0.89 19.60 -7.48
N LYS A 80 -1.28 20.61 -6.69
CA LYS A 80 -1.18 22.03 -7.12
C LYS A 80 0.25 22.44 -7.41
N SER A 81 1.21 21.99 -6.64
CA SER A 81 2.62 22.25 -6.82
C SER A 81 3.16 21.60 -8.11
N VAL A 82 2.90 20.30 -8.29
CA VAL A 82 3.36 19.55 -9.46
C VAL A 82 2.80 20.15 -10.77
N CYS A 83 1.53 20.58 -10.78
CA CYS A 83 0.92 21.21 -11.96
C CYS A 83 1.56 22.57 -12.33
N ARG A 84 2.31 23.20 -11.44
CA ARG A 84 3.02 24.49 -11.68
C ARG A 84 4.42 24.32 -12.26
N LEU A 85 4.95 23.09 -12.33
CA LEU A 85 6.22 22.84 -13.00
C LEU A 85 6.11 23.22 -14.49
N ARG A 86 7.07 24.01 -14.96
CA ARG A 86 7.08 24.52 -16.33
C ARG A 86 7.63 23.46 -17.29
N THR A 87 6.75 22.87 -18.08
CA THR A 87 7.10 21.88 -19.10
C THR A 87 5.96 21.69 -20.09
N ASN A 88 6.30 21.33 -21.32
CA ASN A 88 5.33 20.96 -22.35
C ASN A 88 5.11 19.44 -22.41
N ILE A 89 6.07 18.62 -21.96
CA ILE A 89 5.98 17.16 -22.03
C ILE A 89 5.83 16.61 -20.61
N LYS A 90 4.72 15.91 -20.37
CA LYS A 90 4.37 15.34 -19.07
C LYS A 90 4.14 13.85 -19.18
N TRP A 91 4.81 13.08 -18.33
CA TRP A 91 4.62 11.64 -18.25
C TRP A 91 4.28 11.23 -16.81
N ILE A 92 3.48 10.17 -16.73
CA ILE A 92 3.14 9.52 -15.46
C ILE A 92 3.53 8.05 -15.56
N VAL A 93 4.31 7.58 -14.62
CA VAL A 93 4.61 6.17 -14.43
C VAL A 93 3.86 5.72 -13.18
N THR A 94 2.97 4.75 -13.33
CA THR A 94 2.22 4.18 -12.20
C THR A 94 1.68 2.80 -12.53
N GLY A 95 1.78 1.88 -11.58
CA GLY A 95 1.10 0.57 -11.67
C GLY A 95 -0.40 0.64 -11.35
N THR A 96 -0.88 1.77 -10.80
CA THR A 96 -2.24 1.92 -10.27
C THR A 96 -2.81 3.31 -10.60
N PRO A 97 -3.29 3.52 -11.83
CA PRO A 97 -3.83 4.81 -12.26
C PRO A 97 -5.14 5.17 -11.53
N VAL A 98 -5.84 4.18 -10.99
CA VAL A 98 -7.01 4.34 -10.13
C VAL A 98 -6.69 3.72 -8.78
N PHE A 99 -6.73 4.52 -7.73
CA PHE A 99 -6.41 4.08 -6.38
C PHE A 99 -7.69 3.86 -5.53
N ASN A 100 -8.64 4.80 -5.58
CA ASN A 100 -9.88 4.72 -4.84
C ASN A 100 -11.13 4.96 -5.69
N SER A 101 -11.04 5.79 -6.73
CA SER A 101 -12.19 6.20 -7.53
C SER A 101 -11.77 6.73 -8.90
N MET A 102 -12.75 6.89 -9.80
CA MET A 102 -12.56 7.53 -11.12
C MET A 102 -11.98 8.96 -10.99
N GLU A 103 -12.25 9.68 -9.90
CA GLU A 103 -11.70 11.01 -9.65
C GLU A 103 -10.16 11.00 -9.56
N ASP A 104 -9.57 9.90 -9.09
CA ASP A 104 -8.12 9.72 -9.08
C ASP A 104 -7.57 9.75 -10.51
N PHE A 105 -8.21 9.01 -11.43
CA PHE A 105 -7.84 8.99 -12.85
C PHE A 105 -8.02 10.36 -13.50
N VAL A 106 -9.14 11.02 -13.25
CA VAL A 106 -9.38 12.40 -13.72
C VAL A 106 -8.30 13.37 -13.22
N SER A 107 -7.77 13.16 -12.02
CA SER A 107 -6.65 13.98 -11.50
C SER A 107 -5.38 13.79 -12.30
N LEU A 108 -5.03 12.54 -12.61
CA LEU A 108 -3.87 12.22 -13.45
C LEU A 108 -4.02 12.82 -14.86
N CYS A 109 -5.18 12.64 -15.48
CA CYS A 109 -5.50 13.24 -16.79
C CYS A 109 -5.38 14.77 -16.76
N THR A 110 -5.84 15.41 -15.68
CA THR A 110 -5.72 16.88 -15.54
C THR A 110 -4.25 17.34 -15.49
N PHE A 111 -3.37 16.60 -14.81
CA PHE A 111 -1.94 16.90 -14.83
C PHE A 111 -1.37 16.80 -16.26
N LEU A 112 -1.79 15.79 -17.02
CA LEU A 112 -1.38 15.63 -18.44
C LEU A 112 -1.95 16.71 -19.38
N GLY A 113 -2.85 17.57 -18.89
CA GLY A 113 -3.50 18.60 -19.69
C GLY A 113 -4.79 18.15 -20.38
N ILE A 114 -5.30 16.94 -20.05
CA ILE A 114 -6.55 16.43 -20.59
C ILE A 114 -7.72 17.01 -19.77
N PRO A 115 -8.66 17.74 -20.39
CA PRO A 115 -9.77 18.37 -19.67
C PRO A 115 -10.71 17.35 -19.03
N LYS A 116 -11.27 17.69 -17.85
CA LYS A 116 -12.20 16.80 -17.11
C LYS A 116 -13.41 16.37 -17.94
N ASN A 117 -14.00 17.28 -18.68
CA ASN A 117 -15.16 17.02 -19.56
C ASN A 117 -14.82 16.03 -20.69
N PHE A 118 -13.58 16.00 -21.15
CA PHE A 118 -13.13 15.02 -22.15
C PHE A 118 -12.95 13.62 -21.54
N VAL A 119 -12.55 13.53 -20.26
CA VAL A 119 -12.35 12.24 -19.57
C VAL A 119 -13.69 11.53 -19.30
N GLN A 120 -14.75 12.29 -19.04
CA GLN A 120 -16.07 11.73 -18.72
C GLN A 120 -16.66 11.01 -19.92
N GLY A 121 -16.92 9.70 -19.78
CA GLY A 121 -17.51 8.87 -20.83
C GLY A 121 -16.53 8.40 -21.94
N ARG A 122 -15.24 8.82 -21.90
CA ARG A 122 -14.24 8.51 -22.94
C ARG A 122 -13.01 7.78 -22.41
N THR A 123 -13.14 7.03 -21.33
CA THR A 123 -12.01 6.31 -20.72
C THR A 123 -11.33 5.34 -21.66
N LYS A 124 -12.09 4.70 -22.56
CA LYS A 124 -11.53 3.79 -23.59
C LYS A 124 -10.64 4.56 -24.58
N GLU A 125 -11.12 5.68 -25.14
CA GLU A 125 -10.35 6.51 -26.08
C GLU A 125 -9.07 7.03 -25.42
N ILE A 126 -9.15 7.50 -24.17
CA ILE A 126 -7.99 7.98 -23.40
C ILE A 126 -6.97 6.85 -23.21
N LYS A 127 -7.44 5.64 -22.87
CA LYS A 127 -6.57 4.48 -22.75
C LYS A 127 -5.82 4.22 -24.04
N ASP A 128 -6.54 4.17 -25.15
CA ASP A 128 -5.97 3.78 -26.45
C ASP A 128 -4.96 4.83 -26.97
N ILE A 129 -5.14 6.11 -26.63
CA ILE A 129 -4.29 7.21 -27.12
C ILE A 129 -3.15 7.56 -26.14
N TYR A 130 -3.41 7.58 -24.83
CA TYR A 130 -2.51 8.16 -23.83
C TYR A 130 -1.90 7.15 -22.85
N ILE A 131 -2.36 5.89 -22.83
CA ILE A 131 -1.88 4.89 -21.88
C ILE A 131 -1.12 3.77 -22.58
N LEU A 132 0.17 3.68 -22.28
CA LEU A 132 0.97 2.52 -22.65
C LEU A 132 1.01 1.55 -21.46
N ARG A 133 0.38 0.40 -21.60
CA ARG A 133 0.40 -0.67 -20.60
C ARG A 133 0.86 -1.98 -21.21
N ARG A 134 1.80 -2.64 -20.54
CA ARG A 134 2.20 -4.02 -20.83
C ARG A 134 2.14 -4.85 -19.56
N THR A 135 1.51 -5.99 -19.65
CA THR A 135 1.48 -6.96 -18.55
C THR A 135 2.71 -7.86 -18.61
N LYS A 136 2.96 -8.60 -17.53
CA LYS A 136 4.04 -9.59 -17.49
C LYS A 136 3.86 -10.65 -18.57
N ASP A 137 2.60 -11.05 -18.85
CA ASP A 137 2.27 -12.01 -19.91
C ASP A 137 2.51 -11.43 -21.31
N ASP A 138 2.23 -10.15 -21.51
CA ASP A 138 2.53 -9.48 -22.78
C ASP A 138 4.04 -9.41 -23.05
N LEU A 139 4.83 -9.17 -22.00
CA LEU A 139 6.29 -9.19 -22.07
C LEU A 139 6.83 -10.60 -22.36
N ALA A 140 6.24 -11.63 -21.73
CA ALA A 140 6.62 -13.02 -21.97
C ALA A 140 6.33 -13.48 -23.42
N LYS A 141 5.28 -12.95 -24.07
CA LYS A 141 4.99 -13.20 -25.49
C LYS A 141 6.02 -12.57 -26.42
N ILE A 142 6.57 -11.40 -26.02
CA ILE A 142 7.60 -10.69 -26.81
C ILE A 142 8.97 -11.35 -26.62
N ASN A 143 9.28 -11.76 -25.40
CA ASN A 143 10.54 -12.40 -25.05
C ASN A 143 10.33 -13.41 -23.92
N GLU A 144 10.45 -14.69 -24.23
CA GLU A 144 10.21 -15.78 -23.29
C GLU A 144 11.17 -15.74 -22.08
N ARG A 145 12.35 -15.17 -22.22
CA ARG A 145 13.28 -14.96 -21.09
C ARG A 145 12.73 -14.00 -20.02
N LEU A 146 11.70 -13.23 -20.33
CA LEU A 146 11.01 -12.34 -19.40
C LEU A 146 9.83 -13.02 -18.70
N ARG A 147 9.54 -14.29 -19.04
CA ARG A 147 8.51 -15.08 -18.38
C ARG A 147 8.88 -15.27 -16.91
N LEU A 148 7.97 -14.88 -16.04
CA LEU A 148 8.14 -15.11 -14.61
C LEU A 148 7.67 -16.51 -14.23
N PRO A 149 8.28 -17.12 -13.22
CA PRO A 149 7.76 -18.33 -12.58
C PRO A 149 6.33 -18.14 -12.08
N PRO A 150 5.59 -19.22 -11.83
CA PRO A 150 4.24 -19.12 -11.27
C PRO A 150 4.18 -18.32 -9.98
N CYS A 151 3.10 -17.56 -9.81
CA CYS A 151 2.77 -16.90 -8.55
C CYS A 151 1.37 -17.34 -8.13
N THR A 152 1.29 -18.10 -7.04
CA THR A 152 0.00 -18.55 -6.49
C THR A 152 -0.43 -17.62 -5.38
N PHE A 153 -1.73 -17.34 -5.32
CA PHE A 153 -2.33 -16.50 -4.31
C PHE A 153 -3.46 -17.25 -3.60
N GLU A 154 -3.37 -17.32 -2.27
CA GLU A 154 -4.34 -18.02 -1.42
C GLU A 154 -4.80 -17.10 -0.28
N ASN A 155 -6.12 -16.97 -0.09
CA ASN A 155 -6.67 -16.44 1.14
C ASN A 155 -6.79 -17.60 2.14
N VAL A 156 -6.04 -17.53 3.23
CA VAL A 156 -6.12 -18.47 4.33
C VAL A 156 -7.21 -17.99 5.27
N GLU A 157 -8.38 -18.62 5.13
CA GLU A 157 -9.55 -18.31 5.94
C GLU A 157 -9.43 -18.96 7.32
N LEU A 158 -9.59 -18.16 8.36
CA LEU A 158 -9.41 -18.56 9.75
C LEU A 158 -10.67 -18.32 10.59
N ASP A 159 -10.89 -19.20 11.55
CA ASP A 159 -11.87 -19.00 12.61
C ASP A 159 -11.17 -18.47 13.87
N MET A 160 -11.76 -17.49 14.56
CA MET A 160 -11.22 -16.99 15.82
C MET A 160 -11.34 -18.06 16.91
N PHE A 161 -10.32 -18.17 17.76
CA PHE A 161 -10.46 -18.92 19.02
C PHE A 161 -11.53 -18.29 19.91
N LYS A 162 -12.03 -19.05 20.87
CA LYS A 162 -13.15 -18.63 21.72
C LYS A 162 -12.88 -17.28 22.42
N GLU A 163 -11.69 -17.11 22.94
CA GLU A 163 -11.26 -15.91 23.65
C GLU A 163 -11.09 -14.70 22.70
N GLU A 164 -10.48 -14.93 21.54
CA GLU A 164 -10.35 -13.90 20.49
C GLU A 164 -11.74 -13.43 20.03
N LYS A 165 -12.65 -14.39 19.82
CA LYS A 165 -14.01 -14.13 19.39
C LYS A 165 -14.76 -13.28 20.41
N ALA A 166 -14.67 -13.63 21.70
CA ALA A 166 -15.32 -12.89 22.77
C ALA A 166 -14.80 -11.45 22.87
N LEU A 167 -13.48 -11.27 22.76
CA LEU A 167 -12.89 -9.92 22.75
C LEU A 167 -13.31 -9.14 21.51
N TYR A 168 -13.28 -9.74 20.33
CA TYR A 168 -13.66 -9.07 19.10
C TYR A 168 -15.15 -8.67 19.10
N GLU A 169 -16.04 -9.54 19.59
CA GLU A 169 -17.46 -9.23 19.78
C GLU A 169 -17.65 -8.00 20.69
N PHE A 170 -16.96 -7.95 21.81
CA PHE A 170 -16.96 -6.79 22.68
C PHE A 170 -16.50 -5.52 21.97
N VAL A 171 -15.38 -5.57 21.26
CA VAL A 171 -14.82 -4.43 20.51
C VAL A 171 -15.78 -3.96 19.41
N PHE A 172 -16.44 -4.91 18.75
CA PHE A 172 -17.39 -4.60 17.67
C PHE A 172 -18.64 -3.91 18.20
N LEU A 173 -19.22 -4.41 19.29
CA LEU A 173 -20.39 -3.81 19.93
C LEU A 173 -20.08 -2.44 20.52
N GLU A 174 -18.94 -2.30 21.20
CA GLU A 174 -18.46 -0.99 21.70
C GLU A 174 -18.34 0.01 20.54
N ALA A 175 -17.76 -0.40 19.42
CA ALA A 175 -17.64 0.43 18.24
C ALA A 175 -19.00 0.86 17.68
N GLN A 176 -19.98 -0.04 17.63
CA GLN A 176 -21.37 0.29 17.21
C GLN A 176 -21.97 1.40 18.09
N ASP A 177 -21.86 1.27 19.38
CA ASP A 177 -22.43 2.23 20.33
C ASP A 177 -21.73 3.59 20.26
N ILE A 178 -20.41 3.60 20.21
CA ILE A 178 -19.61 4.83 20.03
C ILE A 178 -20.00 5.55 18.70
N ILE A 179 -20.17 4.81 17.61
CA ILE A 179 -20.55 5.39 16.32
C ILE A 179 -21.97 5.95 16.40
N LYS A 180 -22.93 5.20 16.96
CA LYS A 180 -24.31 5.68 17.12
C LYS A 180 -24.37 6.97 17.95
N ASP A 181 -23.63 7.03 19.05
CA ASP A 181 -23.58 8.21 19.91
C ASP A 181 -22.92 9.41 19.21
N ALA A 182 -21.86 9.20 18.45
CA ALA A 182 -21.21 10.24 17.68
C ALA A 182 -22.17 10.84 16.63
N PHE A 183 -23.03 10.01 16.03
CA PHE A 183 -24.02 10.50 15.05
C PHE A 183 -25.17 11.26 15.69
N LYS A 184 -25.56 10.94 16.93
CA LYS A 184 -26.59 11.66 17.68
C LYS A 184 -26.07 13.01 18.22
N ASN A 185 -24.86 13.02 18.81
CA ASN A 185 -24.40 14.10 19.66
C ASN A 185 -23.39 15.05 19.00
N THR A 186 -22.79 14.67 17.87
CA THR A 186 -21.75 15.47 17.21
C THR A 186 -22.27 16.11 15.92
N GLN A 187 -22.17 17.45 15.82
CA GLN A 187 -22.57 18.17 14.61
C GLN A 187 -21.49 18.16 13.52
N SER A 188 -20.22 18.13 13.90
CA SER A 188 -19.11 18.18 12.95
C SER A 188 -18.90 16.84 12.20
N LEU A 189 -18.96 16.89 10.87
CA LEU A 189 -18.70 15.73 10.02
C LEU A 189 -17.26 15.18 10.21
N ASN A 190 -16.28 16.07 10.40
CA ASN A 190 -14.88 15.66 10.61
C ASN A 190 -14.71 14.87 11.90
N SER A 191 -15.39 15.27 12.99
CA SER A 191 -15.35 14.55 14.26
C SER A 191 -15.98 13.16 14.15
N LYS A 192 -17.13 13.04 13.45
CA LYS A 192 -17.75 11.73 13.16
C LYS A 192 -16.81 10.81 12.38
N ASN A 193 -16.14 11.36 11.38
CA ASN A 193 -15.18 10.63 10.57
C ASN A 193 -14.00 10.09 11.38
N MET A 194 -13.46 10.89 12.30
CA MET A 194 -12.37 10.47 13.19
C MET A 194 -12.80 9.32 14.11
N VAL A 195 -14.01 9.39 14.68
CA VAL A 195 -14.55 8.32 15.53
C VAL A 195 -14.67 7.01 14.76
N ILE A 196 -15.26 7.03 13.55
CA ILE A 196 -15.41 5.82 12.72
C ILE A 196 -14.03 5.21 12.40
N LEU A 197 -13.05 6.05 12.04
CA LEU A 197 -11.70 5.59 11.72
C LEU A 197 -10.98 5.01 12.93
N GLU A 198 -11.18 5.56 14.13
CA GLU A 198 -10.64 5.00 15.39
C GLU A 198 -11.27 3.63 15.67
N CYS A 199 -12.59 3.50 15.58
CA CYS A 199 -13.29 2.23 15.77
C CYS A 199 -12.78 1.15 14.81
N LEU A 200 -12.64 1.50 13.52
CA LEU A 200 -12.08 0.61 12.51
C LEU A 200 -10.64 0.20 12.84
N LEU A 201 -9.80 1.15 13.27
CA LEU A 201 -8.43 0.88 13.66
C LEU A 201 -8.38 -0.12 14.82
N ARG A 202 -9.20 0.07 15.86
CA ARG A 202 -9.26 -0.81 17.04
C ARG A 202 -9.74 -2.21 16.69
N ALA A 203 -10.81 -2.33 15.89
CA ALA A 203 -11.30 -3.61 15.43
C ALA A 203 -10.22 -4.37 14.62
N ARG A 204 -9.52 -3.71 13.70
CA ARG A 204 -8.42 -4.30 12.94
C ARG A 204 -7.24 -4.73 13.83
N GLN A 205 -6.87 -3.92 14.82
CA GLN A 205 -5.82 -4.27 15.78
C GLN A 205 -6.18 -5.53 16.56
N CYS A 206 -7.44 -5.63 17.05
CA CYS A 206 -7.95 -6.79 17.72
C CYS A 206 -7.88 -8.06 16.87
N MET A 207 -8.29 -7.97 15.60
CA MET A 207 -8.28 -9.09 14.65
C MET A 207 -6.88 -9.57 14.26
N ILE A 208 -5.89 -8.69 14.24
CA ILE A 208 -4.52 -9.08 13.90
C ILE A 208 -3.85 -9.73 15.11
N TRP A 209 -3.86 -9.04 16.24
CA TRP A 209 -3.31 -9.53 17.50
C TRP A 209 -3.97 -8.80 18.70
N PRO A 210 -4.76 -9.50 19.51
CA PRO A 210 -5.57 -8.89 20.58
C PRO A 210 -4.82 -7.93 21.52
N GLN A 211 -3.55 -8.23 21.83
CA GLN A 211 -2.74 -7.36 22.67
C GLN A 211 -2.58 -5.93 22.11
N MET A 212 -2.63 -5.75 20.79
CA MET A 212 -2.54 -4.40 20.21
C MET A 212 -3.75 -3.54 20.56
N TYR A 213 -4.94 -4.14 20.58
CA TYR A 213 -6.15 -3.46 21.06
C TYR A 213 -6.01 -3.07 22.52
N LEU A 214 -5.62 -4.02 23.38
CA LEU A 214 -5.43 -3.79 24.83
C LEU A 214 -4.38 -2.71 25.10
N ASN A 215 -3.27 -2.71 24.37
CA ASN A 215 -2.26 -1.65 24.42
C ASN A 215 -2.85 -0.27 24.08
N GLY A 216 -3.69 -0.22 23.05
CA GLY A 216 -4.32 1.01 22.61
C GLY A 216 -5.33 1.56 23.63
N VAL A 217 -6.08 0.68 24.30
CA VAL A 217 -7.00 1.05 25.39
C VAL A 217 -6.21 1.57 26.59
N GLY A 218 -5.13 0.88 26.98
CA GLY A 218 -4.26 1.33 28.09
C GLY A 218 -3.71 2.73 27.85
N VAL A 219 -3.19 3.02 26.65
CA VAL A 219 -2.70 4.35 26.27
C VAL A 219 -3.81 5.40 26.34
N LYS A 220 -4.99 5.10 25.80
CA LYS A 220 -6.15 6.01 25.81
C LYS A 220 -6.58 6.37 27.23
N ASN A 221 -6.57 5.40 28.15
CA ASN A 221 -7.02 5.57 29.54
C ASN A 221 -5.89 6.02 30.47
N GLY A 222 -4.66 6.18 30.00
CA GLY A 222 -3.49 6.50 30.83
C GLY A 222 -3.14 5.39 31.84
N THR A 223 -3.50 4.13 31.54
CA THR A 223 -3.29 2.96 32.39
C THR A 223 -2.30 1.99 31.79
N LYS A 224 -1.71 1.12 32.63
CA LYS A 224 -0.91 0.01 32.12
C LYS A 224 -1.82 -0.93 31.32
N PRO A 225 -1.43 -1.33 30.10
CA PRO A 225 -2.23 -2.25 29.29
C PRO A 225 -2.42 -3.60 29.99
N THR A 226 -3.62 -4.13 29.90
CA THR A 226 -3.90 -5.53 30.31
C THR A 226 -3.14 -6.47 29.39
N LYS A 227 -2.54 -7.52 29.95
CA LYS A 227 -1.86 -8.55 29.17
C LYS A 227 -2.90 -9.49 28.57
N TRP A 228 -2.73 -9.82 27.29
CA TRP A 228 -3.51 -10.86 26.63
C TRP A 228 -3.03 -12.24 27.06
N GLU A 229 -3.90 -13.02 27.68
CA GLU A 229 -3.61 -14.38 28.16
C GLU A 229 -4.13 -15.47 27.22
N GLY A 230 -4.92 -15.08 26.19
CA GLY A 230 -5.50 -16.03 25.23
C GLY A 230 -4.55 -16.35 24.08
N ARG A 231 -4.97 -17.31 23.25
CA ARG A 231 -4.29 -17.69 22.01
C ARG A 231 -4.68 -16.74 20.87
N SER A 232 -3.90 -16.74 19.77
CA SER A 232 -4.23 -16.04 18.55
C SER A 232 -4.08 -16.97 17.35
N ASN A 233 -5.19 -17.38 16.74
CA ASN A 233 -5.17 -18.32 15.61
C ASN A 233 -4.38 -17.76 14.41
N LYS A 234 -4.52 -16.45 14.18
CA LYS A 234 -3.78 -15.79 13.08
C LYS A 234 -2.26 -15.89 13.28
N MET A 235 -1.77 -15.59 14.48
CA MET A 235 -0.35 -15.64 14.79
C MET A 235 0.17 -17.08 14.82
N GLU A 236 -0.56 -18.00 15.42
CA GLU A 236 -0.19 -19.43 15.44
C GLU A 236 -0.13 -20.01 14.04
N THR A 237 -1.11 -19.70 13.18
CA THR A 237 -1.12 -20.14 11.79
C THR A 237 0.04 -19.54 11.00
N LEU A 238 0.36 -18.26 11.20
CA LEU A 238 1.53 -17.62 10.56
C LEU A 238 2.82 -18.35 10.93
N PHE A 239 3.05 -18.58 12.22
CA PHE A 239 4.27 -19.26 12.68
C PHE A 239 4.35 -20.69 12.17
N ARG A 240 3.26 -21.45 12.19
CA ARG A 240 3.18 -22.80 11.64
C ARG A 240 3.55 -22.82 10.15
N MET A 241 2.97 -21.90 9.34
CA MET A 241 3.28 -21.83 7.91
C MET A 241 4.74 -21.47 7.62
N ILE A 242 5.39 -20.67 8.46
CA ILE A 242 6.83 -20.39 8.34
C ILE A 242 7.63 -21.65 8.68
N GLN A 243 7.27 -22.36 9.73
CA GLN A 243 7.93 -23.61 10.16
C GLN A 243 7.78 -24.76 9.16
N GLU A 244 6.69 -24.81 8.38
CA GLU A 244 6.47 -25.78 7.30
C GLU A 244 7.50 -25.62 6.16
N HIS A 245 8.14 -24.44 6.04
CA HIS A 245 9.09 -24.12 4.97
C HIS A 245 10.43 -23.56 5.50
N PRO A 246 11.16 -24.31 6.36
CA PRO A 246 12.32 -23.82 7.10
C PRO A 246 13.53 -23.49 6.21
N LYS A 247 13.53 -23.94 4.96
CA LYS A 247 14.62 -23.70 3.99
C LYS A 247 14.30 -22.58 2.99
N GLU A 248 13.10 -21.99 3.05
CA GLU A 248 12.69 -20.94 2.13
C GLU A 248 12.70 -19.59 2.84
N LYS A 249 13.21 -18.55 2.16
CA LYS A 249 13.15 -17.20 2.67
C LYS A 249 11.73 -16.65 2.56
N SER A 250 11.27 -15.95 3.59
CA SER A 250 9.89 -15.45 3.72
C SER A 250 9.84 -13.93 3.85
N LEU A 251 8.82 -13.31 3.23
CA LEU A 251 8.40 -11.94 3.48
C LEU A 251 7.11 -11.94 4.30
N ILE A 252 7.04 -11.12 5.35
CA ILE A 252 5.83 -10.91 6.12
C ILE A 252 5.43 -9.44 6.00
N PHE A 253 4.30 -9.17 5.35
CA PHE A 253 3.76 -7.83 5.24
C PHE A 253 2.76 -7.57 6.37
N CYS A 254 3.12 -6.64 7.24
CA CYS A 254 2.41 -6.25 8.44
C CYS A 254 1.72 -4.89 8.28
N GLN A 255 0.60 -4.69 8.97
CA GLN A 255 -0.10 -3.41 9.00
C GLN A 255 0.46 -2.48 10.09
N PHE A 256 0.81 -3.03 11.25
CA PHE A 256 1.16 -2.27 12.45
C PHE A 256 2.54 -2.66 12.99
N ARG A 257 3.20 -1.71 13.65
CA ARG A 257 4.49 -1.97 14.30
C ARG A 257 4.37 -2.91 15.51
N GLY A 258 3.22 -2.90 16.19
CA GLY A 258 2.96 -3.79 17.33
C GLY A 258 3.00 -5.27 16.95
N GLU A 259 2.36 -5.64 15.83
CA GLU A 259 2.43 -7.02 15.32
C GLU A 259 3.85 -7.39 14.86
N MET A 260 4.58 -6.46 14.22
CA MET A 260 5.97 -6.69 13.82
C MET A 260 6.88 -6.99 15.02
N ASN A 261 6.71 -6.26 16.13
CA ASN A 261 7.46 -6.49 17.36
C ASN A 261 7.17 -7.89 17.92
N TYR A 262 5.90 -8.27 17.96
CA TYR A 262 5.49 -9.58 18.43
C TYR A 262 6.01 -10.69 17.55
N ILE A 263 5.81 -10.62 16.24
CA ILE A 263 6.31 -11.63 15.29
C ILE A 263 7.82 -11.79 15.42
N GLN A 264 8.56 -10.68 15.47
CA GLN A 264 10.00 -10.70 15.64
C GLN A 264 10.45 -11.39 16.94
N SER A 265 9.71 -11.21 18.04
CA SER A 265 10.04 -11.82 19.34
C SER A 265 9.75 -13.32 19.41
N GLN A 266 8.99 -13.88 18.46
CA GLN A 266 8.58 -15.29 18.47
C GLN A 266 9.34 -16.16 17.46
N LEU A 267 10.16 -15.56 16.59
CA LEU A 267 10.89 -16.27 15.57
C LEU A 267 12.32 -16.55 16.03
N ASP A 268 12.74 -17.83 15.93
CA ASP A 268 14.10 -18.31 16.26
C ASP A 268 15.05 -18.31 15.05
N CYS A 269 14.65 -17.70 13.95
CA CYS A 269 15.44 -17.59 12.72
C CYS A 269 15.99 -16.16 12.52
N PRO A 270 16.94 -15.93 11.57
CA PRO A 270 17.36 -14.59 11.23
C PRO A 270 16.21 -13.72 10.74
N VAL A 271 15.95 -12.62 11.44
CA VAL A 271 14.85 -11.69 11.15
C VAL A 271 15.39 -10.32 10.76
N PHE A 272 14.93 -9.83 9.62
CA PHE A 272 15.21 -8.49 9.09
C PHE A 272 13.92 -7.67 9.12
N ARG A 273 14.05 -6.34 9.18
CA ARG A 273 12.87 -5.50 9.38
C ARG A 273 12.96 -4.15 8.67
N ILE A 274 11.86 -3.72 8.05
CA ILE A 274 11.66 -2.35 7.56
C ILE A 274 10.27 -1.83 7.98
N ASP A 275 10.26 -0.70 8.66
CA ASP A 275 9.07 0.11 8.92
C ASP A 275 9.33 1.60 8.63
N GLY A 276 8.36 2.46 8.92
CA GLY A 276 8.45 3.90 8.65
C GLY A 276 9.54 4.65 9.41
N SER A 277 10.08 4.08 10.51
CA SER A 277 11.13 4.71 11.33
C SER A 277 12.55 4.33 10.89
N VAL A 278 12.71 3.30 10.04
CA VAL A 278 14.03 2.84 9.62
C VAL A 278 14.65 3.83 8.62
N PRO A 279 15.84 4.40 8.90
CA PRO A 279 16.55 5.32 8.00
C PRO A 279 16.88 4.68 6.64
N LYS A 280 17.08 5.52 5.61
CA LYS A 280 17.35 5.04 4.23
C LYS A 280 18.55 4.11 4.15
N ASP A 281 19.66 4.47 4.78
CA ASP A 281 20.90 3.68 4.73
C ASP A 281 20.76 2.35 5.46
N GLU A 282 20.01 2.34 6.56
CA GLU A 282 19.72 1.13 7.30
C GLU A 282 18.81 0.19 6.50
N ARG A 283 17.85 0.72 5.72
CA ARG A 283 17.03 -0.11 4.82
C ARG A 283 17.88 -0.86 3.80
N VAL A 284 18.89 -0.20 3.22
CA VAL A 284 19.81 -0.83 2.26
C VAL A 284 20.60 -1.94 2.95
N ARG A 285 21.11 -1.69 4.17
CA ARG A 285 21.81 -2.69 4.96
C ARG A 285 20.96 -3.91 5.27
N GLN A 286 19.71 -3.70 5.72
CA GLN A 286 18.75 -4.77 6.02
C GLN A 286 18.45 -5.63 4.78
N ILE A 287 18.26 -5.00 3.61
CA ILE A 287 18.00 -5.70 2.35
C ILE A 287 19.20 -6.55 1.95
N ASN A 288 20.41 -5.99 1.98
CA ASN A 288 21.63 -6.71 1.60
C ASN A 288 21.92 -7.86 2.58
N ALA A 289 21.73 -7.63 3.86
CA ALA A 289 21.87 -8.66 4.88
C ALA A 289 20.87 -9.80 4.71
N PHE A 290 19.61 -9.50 4.36
CA PHE A 290 18.60 -10.54 4.03
C PHE A 290 19.00 -11.33 2.79
N LYS A 291 19.50 -10.68 1.73
CA LYS A 291 19.95 -11.38 0.52
C LYS A 291 21.05 -12.38 0.81
N SER A 292 22.02 -12.02 1.64
CA SER A 292 23.14 -12.89 2.03
C SER A 292 22.83 -13.84 3.19
N ALA A 293 21.67 -13.71 3.84
CA ALA A 293 21.27 -14.55 4.96
C ALA A 293 21.07 -16.02 4.55
N ALA A 294 21.20 -16.92 5.53
CA ALA A 294 20.93 -18.34 5.36
C ALA A 294 19.46 -18.61 4.93
N PRO A 295 19.19 -19.76 4.31
CA PRO A 295 17.82 -20.23 4.08
C PRO A 295 16.97 -20.18 5.37
N GLY A 296 15.66 -19.93 5.23
CA GLY A 296 14.75 -19.78 6.37
C GLY A 296 14.71 -18.38 6.98
N ALA A 297 15.52 -17.44 6.51
CA ALA A 297 15.48 -16.06 6.97
C ALA A 297 14.12 -15.39 6.65
N VAL A 298 13.67 -14.54 7.57
CA VAL A 298 12.39 -13.84 7.49
C VAL A 298 12.62 -12.33 7.38
N PHE A 299 11.91 -11.67 6.46
CA PHE A 299 11.91 -10.21 6.34
C PHE A 299 10.53 -9.66 6.68
N ILE A 300 10.42 -8.91 7.77
CA ILE A 300 9.17 -8.29 8.22
C ILE A 300 9.10 -6.85 7.70
N ILE A 301 8.04 -6.53 6.98
CA ILE A 301 7.89 -5.24 6.30
C ILE A 301 6.55 -4.62 6.66
N GLN A 302 6.55 -3.38 7.13
CA GLN A 302 5.32 -2.63 7.21
C GLN A 302 4.81 -2.35 5.78
N ILE A 303 3.61 -2.78 5.45
CA ILE A 303 3.10 -2.81 4.07
C ILE A 303 3.13 -1.44 3.39
N LYS A 304 2.87 -0.36 4.15
CA LYS A 304 2.97 1.03 3.66
C LYS A 304 4.41 1.45 3.33
N SER A 305 5.40 0.88 4.03
CA SER A 305 6.83 1.16 3.81
C SER A 305 7.44 0.27 2.73
N GLY A 306 6.79 -0.86 2.42
CA GLY A 306 7.19 -1.80 1.37
C GLY A 306 6.92 -1.31 -0.06
N GLY A 307 6.13 -0.24 -0.24
CA GLY A 307 5.87 0.38 -1.55
C GLY A 307 7.09 1.01 -2.24
N GLN A 308 8.23 1.13 -1.55
CA GLN A 308 9.38 1.90 -2.01
C GLN A 308 10.46 1.02 -2.67
N GLY A 309 10.25 0.54 -3.89
CA GLY A 309 11.33 0.04 -4.78
C GLY A 309 12.21 -1.12 -4.26
N LEU A 310 11.81 -1.82 -3.20
CA LEU A 310 12.61 -2.91 -2.63
C LEU A 310 12.76 -4.07 -3.62
N ASN A 311 13.95 -4.66 -3.73
CA ASN A 311 14.18 -5.88 -4.49
C ASN A 311 14.45 -7.04 -3.52
N LEU A 312 13.47 -7.94 -3.39
CA LEU A 312 13.44 -9.05 -2.44
C LEU A 312 13.10 -10.38 -3.14
N GLN A 313 13.68 -10.59 -4.33
CA GLN A 313 13.48 -11.79 -5.17
C GLN A 313 14.00 -13.08 -4.52
N ASP A 314 14.85 -12.97 -3.51
CA ASP A 314 15.37 -14.12 -2.77
C ASP A 314 14.29 -14.84 -1.94
N ALA A 315 13.13 -14.21 -1.73
CA ALA A 315 12.03 -14.80 -1.01
C ALA A 315 11.02 -15.45 -1.96
N THR A 316 10.60 -16.67 -1.62
CA THR A 316 9.58 -17.45 -2.34
C THR A 316 8.26 -17.53 -1.59
N ARG A 317 8.26 -17.27 -0.27
CA ARG A 317 7.08 -17.24 0.57
C ARG A 317 6.72 -15.81 0.94
N VAL A 318 5.46 -15.43 0.72
CA VAL A 318 4.95 -14.10 1.03
C VAL A 318 3.69 -14.25 1.88
N TYR A 319 3.73 -13.71 3.09
CA TYR A 319 2.62 -13.71 4.03
C TYR A 319 2.08 -12.29 4.22
N ILE A 320 0.78 -12.12 4.10
CA ILE A 320 0.08 -10.86 4.38
C ILE A 320 -0.81 -11.08 5.60
N THR A 321 -0.49 -10.44 6.71
CA THR A 321 -1.13 -10.70 8.01
C THR A 321 -2.60 -10.26 8.07
N ALA A 322 -2.99 -9.29 7.26
CA ALA A 322 -4.36 -8.80 7.14
C ALA A 322 -4.56 -8.03 5.82
N PRO A 323 -5.80 -7.96 5.31
CA PRO A 323 -6.11 -7.19 4.11
C PRO A 323 -5.66 -5.74 4.21
N ALA A 324 -5.05 -5.22 3.16
CA ALA A 324 -4.76 -3.79 3.05
C ALA A 324 -6.03 -3.02 2.68
N TRP A 325 -6.07 -1.73 2.94
CA TRP A 325 -7.19 -0.87 2.53
C TRP A 325 -7.34 -0.78 0.99
N ASN A 326 -6.24 -0.95 0.28
CA ASN A 326 -6.20 -0.89 -1.17
C ASN A 326 -5.52 -2.14 -1.74
N PRO A 327 -6.14 -2.86 -2.68
CA PRO A 327 -5.56 -4.05 -3.31
C PRO A 327 -4.25 -3.75 -4.04
N ALA A 328 -4.09 -2.55 -4.57
CA ALA A 328 -2.85 -2.12 -5.22
C ALA A 328 -1.64 -2.15 -4.27
N THR A 329 -1.84 -1.86 -2.99
CA THR A 329 -0.77 -1.94 -1.98
C THR A 329 -0.30 -3.39 -1.79
N GLU A 330 -1.23 -4.36 -1.82
CA GLU A 330 -0.89 -5.79 -1.75
C GLU A 330 -0.15 -6.23 -3.02
N LEU A 331 -0.64 -5.84 -4.20
CA LEU A 331 0.02 -6.16 -5.47
C LEU A 331 1.43 -5.56 -5.56
N GLN A 332 1.63 -4.34 -5.09
CA GLN A 332 2.96 -3.74 -4.99
C GLN A 332 3.87 -4.51 -4.03
N ALA A 333 3.35 -4.95 -2.89
CA ALA A 333 4.07 -5.75 -1.91
C ALA A 333 4.51 -7.10 -2.52
N ILE A 334 3.60 -7.81 -3.19
CA ILE A 334 3.88 -9.06 -3.90
C ILE A 334 4.92 -8.84 -5.00
N GLY A 335 4.83 -7.72 -5.72
CA GLY A 335 5.78 -7.31 -6.75
C GLY A 335 7.22 -7.08 -6.25
N ARG A 336 7.49 -7.11 -4.94
CA ARG A 336 8.85 -7.06 -4.39
C ARG A 336 9.59 -8.39 -4.50
N SER A 337 8.86 -9.51 -4.46
CA SER A 337 9.36 -10.86 -4.66
C SER A 337 9.11 -11.35 -6.11
N HIS A 338 7.87 -11.22 -6.62
CA HIS A 338 7.49 -11.70 -7.94
C HIS A 338 7.70 -10.62 -9.01
N ARG A 339 8.94 -10.46 -9.46
CA ARG A 339 9.36 -9.47 -10.48
C ARG A 339 10.45 -10.03 -11.38
N THR A 340 10.78 -9.30 -12.46
CA THR A 340 11.86 -9.68 -13.40
C THR A 340 13.15 -10.03 -12.67
N GLY A 341 13.68 -11.23 -12.93
CA GLY A 341 14.82 -11.81 -12.25
C GLY A 341 14.47 -12.86 -11.20
N GLN A 342 13.21 -13.06 -10.86
CA GLN A 342 12.75 -14.20 -10.05
C GLN A 342 12.88 -15.50 -10.85
N THR A 343 13.46 -16.52 -10.25
CA THR A 343 13.71 -17.83 -10.88
C THR A 343 12.89 -18.97 -10.29
N GLN A 344 12.21 -18.73 -9.18
CA GLN A 344 11.42 -19.74 -8.46
C GLN A 344 9.95 -19.30 -8.34
N ALA A 345 9.06 -20.30 -8.17
CA ALA A 345 7.64 -20.04 -7.89
C ALA A 345 7.48 -19.23 -6.59
N VAL A 346 6.55 -18.29 -6.59
CA VAL A 346 6.23 -17.46 -5.42
C VAL A 346 4.84 -17.86 -4.89
N TYR A 347 4.77 -18.09 -3.60
CA TYR A 347 3.56 -18.51 -2.91
C TYR A 347 3.12 -17.39 -1.96
N VAL A 348 1.96 -16.79 -2.26
CA VAL A 348 1.40 -15.68 -1.48
C VAL A 348 0.22 -16.20 -0.67
N LYS A 349 0.29 -16.03 0.65
CA LYS A 349 -0.81 -16.38 1.57
C LYS A 349 -1.25 -15.15 2.35
N LYS A 350 -2.54 -14.82 2.28
CA LYS A 350 -3.16 -13.75 3.04
C LYS A 350 -4.08 -14.34 4.12
N LEU A 351 -3.83 -13.96 5.37
CA LEU A 351 -4.58 -14.42 6.53
C LEU A 351 -5.83 -13.56 6.73
N VAL A 352 -6.99 -14.18 6.78
CA VAL A 352 -8.28 -13.49 6.90
C VAL A 352 -9.18 -14.24 7.88
N TYR A 353 -9.75 -13.52 8.85
CA TYR A 353 -10.78 -14.08 9.70
C TYR A 353 -12.14 -14.05 9.01
N LYS A 354 -12.84 -15.21 9.02
CA LYS A 354 -14.19 -15.38 8.49
C LYS A 354 -15.22 -14.59 9.29
N GLU A 355 -16.36 -14.33 8.65
CA GLU A 355 -17.56 -13.83 9.32
C GLU A 355 -18.05 -14.83 10.38
N CYS A 356 -18.48 -14.28 11.51
CA CYS A 356 -19.13 -15.05 12.57
C CYS A 356 -20.66 -14.83 12.50
N PRO A 357 -21.47 -15.80 12.91
CA PRO A 357 -22.94 -15.68 12.83
C PRO A 357 -23.53 -14.46 13.55
N ARG A 358 -22.81 -13.91 14.53
CA ARG A 358 -23.28 -12.79 15.36
C ARG A 358 -22.75 -11.42 14.97
N PHE A 359 -21.62 -11.35 14.26
CA PHE A 359 -20.98 -10.09 13.88
C PHE A 359 -20.14 -10.23 12.60
N VAL A 360 -19.97 -9.12 11.94
CA VAL A 360 -19.26 -9.02 10.64
C VAL A 360 -17.76 -9.05 10.86
N SER A 361 -17.03 -9.78 10.01
CA SER A 361 -15.60 -9.65 9.91
C SER A 361 -15.23 -8.36 9.19
N VAL A 362 -14.58 -7.44 9.89
CA VAL A 362 -14.06 -6.21 9.28
C VAL A 362 -13.08 -6.54 8.14
N GLU A 363 -12.36 -7.65 8.22
CA GLU A 363 -11.42 -8.06 7.16
C GLU A 363 -12.15 -8.54 5.90
N GLU A 364 -13.23 -9.30 6.03
CA GLU A 364 -14.06 -9.71 4.87
C GLU A 364 -14.72 -8.51 4.20
N GLU A 365 -15.28 -7.59 4.98
CA GLU A 365 -15.83 -6.34 4.44
C GLU A 365 -14.76 -5.50 3.72
N MET A 366 -13.56 -5.43 4.27
CA MET A 366 -12.44 -4.77 3.58
C MET A 366 -12.09 -5.44 2.26
N MET A 367 -12.14 -6.78 2.19
CA MET A 367 -11.93 -7.51 0.95
C MET A 367 -13.05 -7.26 -0.07
N ALA A 368 -14.30 -7.20 0.37
CA ALA A 368 -15.42 -6.82 -0.48
C ALA A 368 -15.23 -5.40 -1.05
N LEU A 369 -14.79 -4.45 -0.23
CA LEU A 369 -14.45 -3.09 -0.66
C LEU A 369 -13.25 -3.07 -1.64
N GLN A 370 -12.25 -3.94 -1.47
CA GLN A 370 -11.15 -4.11 -2.43
C GLN A 370 -11.66 -4.60 -3.79
N GLY A 371 -12.64 -5.51 -3.81
CA GLY A 371 -13.28 -5.99 -5.01
C GLY A 371 -13.88 -4.87 -5.85
N HIS A 372 -14.59 -3.94 -5.24
CA HIS A 372 -15.12 -2.74 -5.91
C HIS A 372 -14.03 -1.88 -6.56
N LYS A 373 -12.95 -1.60 -5.82
CA LYS A 373 -11.81 -0.81 -6.34
C LYS A 373 -11.17 -1.49 -7.54
N SER A 374 -11.05 -2.82 -7.50
CA SER A 374 -10.50 -3.60 -8.61
C SER A 374 -11.39 -3.54 -9.86
N ILE A 375 -12.72 -3.51 -9.70
CA ILE A 375 -13.65 -3.34 -10.82
C ILE A 375 -13.45 -1.99 -11.49
N VAL A 376 -13.44 -0.90 -10.73
CA VAL A 376 -13.22 0.45 -11.27
C VAL A 376 -11.87 0.54 -11.99
N CYS A 377 -10.83 -0.06 -11.43
CA CYS A 377 -9.51 -0.12 -12.06
C CYS A 377 -9.55 -0.93 -13.38
N SER A 378 -10.26 -2.06 -13.38
CA SER A 378 -10.47 -2.90 -14.57
C SER A 378 -11.19 -2.15 -15.69
N GLU A 379 -12.22 -1.39 -15.36
CA GLU A 379 -12.96 -0.58 -16.34
C GLU A 379 -12.07 0.49 -16.97
N VAL A 380 -11.30 1.23 -16.15
CA VAL A 380 -10.37 2.26 -16.63
C VAL A 380 -9.26 1.67 -17.49
N LEU A 381 -8.72 0.52 -17.11
CA LEU A 381 -7.66 -0.16 -17.84
C LEU A 381 -8.20 -1.04 -18.98
N ASN A 382 -9.52 -1.23 -19.06
CA ASN A 382 -10.19 -2.18 -19.94
C ASN A 382 -9.50 -3.57 -19.90
N ASP A 383 -9.29 -4.08 -18.69
CA ASP A 383 -8.59 -5.33 -18.45
C ASP A 383 -9.24 -6.13 -17.33
N ASP A 384 -9.99 -7.16 -17.73
CA ASP A 384 -10.73 -8.04 -16.81
C ASP A 384 -9.82 -8.84 -15.85
N ARG A 385 -8.54 -8.99 -16.17
CA ARG A 385 -7.56 -9.65 -15.28
C ARG A 385 -7.31 -8.87 -13.97
N VAL A 386 -7.70 -7.61 -13.93
CA VAL A 386 -7.64 -6.78 -12.71
C VAL A 386 -8.82 -7.06 -11.77
N LYS A 387 -9.90 -7.67 -12.27
CA LYS A 387 -11.04 -8.05 -11.44
C LYS A 387 -10.63 -9.10 -10.41
N THR A 388 -11.02 -8.89 -9.17
CA THR A 388 -10.89 -9.93 -8.15
C THR A 388 -12.02 -10.96 -8.32
N GLN A 389 -11.78 -12.22 -7.92
CA GLN A 389 -12.79 -13.28 -7.96
C GLN A 389 -13.89 -13.14 -6.88
N ILE A 390 -13.88 -12.04 -6.12
CA ILE A 390 -14.84 -11.80 -5.03
C ILE A 390 -16.16 -11.32 -5.63
N PRO A 391 -17.30 -11.95 -5.32
CA PRO A 391 -18.61 -11.48 -5.76
C PRO A 391 -18.89 -10.09 -5.18
N VAL A 392 -19.25 -9.14 -6.03
CA VAL A 392 -19.51 -7.77 -5.61
C VAL A 392 -21.00 -7.48 -5.76
N ASN A 393 -21.67 -7.31 -4.65
CA ASN A 393 -23.12 -6.99 -4.61
C ASN A 393 -23.42 -5.48 -4.56
N ARG A 394 -22.43 -4.60 -4.77
CA ARG A 394 -22.61 -3.14 -4.66
C ARG A 394 -22.16 -2.40 -5.91
N THR A 395 -22.95 -1.43 -6.34
CA THR A 395 -22.78 -0.67 -7.59
C THR A 395 -22.09 0.69 -7.44
N THR A 396 -21.63 1.07 -6.25
CA THR A 396 -21.08 2.41 -6.00
C THR A 396 -19.55 2.44 -6.09
N ALA A 397 -19.04 3.25 -7.01
CA ALA A 397 -17.59 3.38 -7.32
C ALA A 397 -16.76 4.15 -6.27
N LYS A 398 -17.36 4.70 -5.21
CA LYS A 398 -16.67 5.51 -4.22
C LYS A 398 -16.97 4.99 -2.81
N ILE A 399 -15.92 4.49 -2.15
CA ILE A 399 -16.01 4.12 -0.74
C ILE A 399 -16.04 5.40 0.09
N SER A 400 -17.16 5.63 0.73
CA SER A 400 -17.38 6.74 1.65
C SER A 400 -17.12 6.30 3.10
N ILE A 401 -16.99 7.25 4.01
CA ILE A 401 -16.98 6.97 5.45
C ILE A 401 -18.30 6.32 5.91
N LEU A 402 -19.39 6.60 5.20
CA LEU A 402 -20.67 5.91 5.43
C LEU A 402 -20.59 4.41 5.12
N ASP A 403 -19.79 3.99 4.13
CA ASP A 403 -19.58 2.56 3.87
C ASP A 403 -18.81 1.90 5.02
N ILE A 404 -17.84 2.62 5.61
CA ILE A 404 -17.13 2.14 6.80
C ILE A 404 -18.07 2.08 8.02
N LYS A 405 -18.96 3.07 8.19
CA LYS A 405 -20.03 3.01 9.20
C LYS A 405 -20.90 1.75 9.03
N ASN A 406 -21.28 1.43 7.80
CA ASN A 406 -22.10 0.27 7.48
C ASN A 406 -21.43 -1.05 7.85
N ILE A 407 -20.08 -1.13 7.88
CA ILE A 407 -19.36 -2.30 8.38
C ILE A 407 -19.80 -2.64 9.81
N PHE A 408 -19.96 -1.63 10.65
CA PHE A 408 -20.38 -1.80 12.04
C PHE A 408 -21.90 -1.92 12.20
N ARG A 409 -22.69 -1.85 11.12
CA ARG A 409 -24.17 -1.85 11.18
C ARG A 409 -24.74 -0.82 12.18
N ALA A 410 -24.07 0.35 12.30
CA ALA A 410 -24.35 1.39 13.30
C ALA A 410 -25.26 2.50 12.75
#